data_fa5abed13c0a7abdb156b83928232a3a
#
_entry.id   fa5abed13c0a7abdb156b83928232a3a
#
_cell.length_a   1.000
_cell.length_b   1.000
_cell.length_c   1.000
_cell.angle_alpha   90.00
_cell.angle_beta   90.00
_cell.angle_gamma   90.00
#
_symmetry.space_group_name_H-M   'P 1'
#
loop_
_entity.id
_entity.type
_entity.pdbx_description
1 polymer ?
#
loop_
_entity_poly.entity_id
_entity_poly.type
_entity_poly.pdbx_seq_one_letter_code
_entity_poly.pdbx_strand_id
1 'polypeptide(L)'
;MSKDFIFSSESVSEGHPDKVADQISDAVLDAILTEDPTGRVACETLVSTGLVVMSGEITTKAHINYREIAQETIRRIGYTDSDIGFDYKSCAILTAINKQSPDIAQGVNEGQGLDLDQGAGDQGLMFGYACNETPALMPLPIFYAHRLMQRQAEVRKDGRLPWLRPDAKSQLSVHYVEGKPVSIDTVVVSTQHAPDITHAELSEAVIEEIIRPVLPKELISSATRFLVNPTGRFVVGGPNGDCGLTGRKIIVDSYGGTARHGGGAFSGKDPSKVDRSAAYAARYVAKNIVAAGLAERCEVQIAYAIGVAKPVSLMVETFGTGKIADEKIVELVSQHFDLRPKGIIQSLDLLRPIYSKTAAYGHFGRDEPEFSWESTDKAAALRADAGL
;
A
#
# COMPACT_ATOMS: atom_id res chain seq x y z
N MET A 1 11.08 24.79 -3.49
CA MET A 1 9.70 24.76 -2.95
C MET A 1 9.54 25.89 -1.94
N SER A 2 8.34 26.40 -1.73
CA SER A 2 8.07 27.35 -0.63
C SER A 2 8.49 26.70 0.69
N LYS A 3 9.07 27.49 1.60
CA LYS A 3 9.44 27.03 2.95
C LYS A 3 8.24 26.93 3.90
N ASP A 4 7.10 27.45 3.48
CA ASP A 4 5.81 27.47 4.19
C ASP A 4 4.72 27.03 3.21
N PHE A 5 4.07 25.86 3.49
CA PHE A 5 3.08 25.26 2.60
C PHE A 5 2.18 24.27 3.34
N ILE A 6 1.01 24.01 2.77
CA ILE A 6 0.12 22.92 3.22
C ILE A 6 0.25 21.76 2.26
N PHE A 7 0.44 20.55 2.78
CA PHE A 7 0.51 19.31 2.02
C PHE A 7 -0.57 18.34 2.49
N SER A 8 -1.23 17.68 1.54
CA SER A 8 -2.36 16.79 1.82
C SER A 8 -2.11 15.40 1.27
N SER A 9 -2.47 14.38 2.06
CA SER A 9 -2.56 13.00 1.61
C SER A 9 -3.93 12.42 1.96
N GLU A 10 -4.40 11.49 1.14
CA GLU A 10 -5.64 10.76 1.38
C GLU A 10 -5.39 9.29 1.65
N SER A 11 -6.32 8.64 2.33
CA SER A 11 -6.43 7.20 2.45
C SER A 11 -7.87 6.75 2.31
N VAL A 12 -8.05 5.46 2.07
CA VAL A 12 -9.37 4.85 1.97
C VAL A 12 -9.45 3.59 2.83
N SER A 13 -10.66 3.25 3.27
CA SER A 13 -10.91 2.06 4.09
C SER A 13 -10.80 0.77 3.29
N GLU A 14 -10.78 -0.36 4.00
CA GLU A 14 -10.87 -1.70 3.41
C GLU A 14 -12.14 -1.93 2.59
N GLY A 15 -13.21 -1.16 2.85
CA GLY A 15 -14.49 -1.24 2.14
C GLY A 15 -14.61 -0.33 0.92
N HIS A 16 -13.61 0.51 0.63
CA HIS A 16 -13.58 1.27 -0.61
C HIS A 16 -13.54 0.32 -1.82
N PRO A 17 -14.28 0.57 -2.91
CA PRO A 17 -14.38 -0.37 -4.04
C PRO A 17 -13.04 -0.81 -4.61
N ASP A 18 -12.09 0.11 -4.81
CA ASP A 18 -10.75 -0.23 -5.31
C ASP A 18 -9.98 -1.11 -4.30
N LYS A 19 -10.15 -0.89 -2.99
CA LYS A 19 -9.50 -1.73 -1.97
C LYS A 19 -10.20 -3.07 -1.77
N VAL A 20 -11.48 -3.17 -2.02
CA VAL A 20 -12.17 -4.48 -2.12
C VAL A 20 -11.54 -5.31 -3.25
N ALA A 21 -11.33 -4.69 -4.42
CA ALA A 21 -10.68 -5.34 -5.56
C ALA A 21 -9.24 -5.78 -5.23
N ASP A 22 -8.44 -4.89 -4.63
CA ASP A 22 -7.06 -5.20 -4.21
C ASP A 22 -7.01 -6.36 -3.22
N GLN A 23 -7.90 -6.37 -2.23
CA GLN A 23 -7.96 -7.44 -1.22
C GLN A 23 -8.37 -8.79 -1.80
N ILE A 24 -9.28 -8.82 -2.78
CA ILE A 24 -9.64 -10.07 -3.48
C ILE A 24 -8.44 -10.58 -4.29
N SER A 25 -7.76 -9.71 -5.04
CA SER A 25 -6.59 -10.07 -5.84
C SER A 25 -5.44 -10.60 -4.98
N ASP A 26 -5.16 -9.98 -3.84
CA ASP A 26 -4.12 -10.45 -2.91
C ASP A 26 -4.54 -11.70 -2.12
N ALA A 27 -5.83 -11.91 -1.88
CA ALA A 27 -6.32 -13.15 -1.28
C ALA A 27 -6.17 -14.34 -2.23
N VAL A 28 -6.35 -14.13 -3.54
CA VAL A 28 -6.05 -15.13 -4.57
C VAL A 28 -4.55 -15.46 -4.58
N LEU A 29 -3.68 -14.44 -4.53
CA LEU A 29 -2.24 -14.63 -4.46
C LEU A 29 -1.83 -15.44 -3.23
N ASP A 30 -2.30 -15.08 -2.04
CA ASP A 30 -1.97 -15.77 -0.79
C ASP A 30 -2.46 -17.23 -0.79
N ALA A 31 -3.65 -17.50 -1.33
CA ALA A 31 -4.16 -18.86 -1.46
C ALA A 31 -3.26 -19.72 -2.37
N ILE A 32 -2.76 -19.15 -3.47
CA ILE A 32 -1.84 -19.85 -4.36
C ILE A 32 -0.50 -20.09 -3.66
N LEU A 33 0.12 -19.06 -3.07
CA LEU A 33 1.43 -19.18 -2.43
C LEU A 33 1.42 -20.15 -1.25
N THR A 34 0.26 -20.35 -0.61
CA THR A 34 0.10 -21.34 0.47
C THR A 34 0.32 -22.78 -0.03
N GLU A 35 -0.12 -23.11 -1.25
CA GLU A 35 0.00 -24.45 -1.84
C GLU A 35 1.17 -24.56 -2.81
N ASP A 36 1.51 -23.46 -3.50
CA ASP A 36 2.56 -23.38 -4.52
C ASP A 36 3.34 -22.06 -4.38
N PRO A 37 4.40 -22.02 -3.52
CA PRO A 37 5.22 -20.82 -3.33
C PRO A 37 5.89 -20.29 -4.60
N THR A 38 5.97 -21.11 -5.64
CA THR A 38 6.57 -20.74 -6.94
C THR A 38 5.53 -20.35 -7.99
N GLY A 39 4.26 -20.32 -7.64
CA GLY A 39 3.16 -19.91 -8.51
C GLY A 39 3.38 -18.50 -9.09
N ARG A 40 3.06 -18.34 -10.38
CA ARG A 40 3.10 -17.07 -11.08
C ARG A 40 1.69 -16.50 -11.13
N VAL A 41 1.51 -15.31 -10.58
CA VAL A 41 0.20 -14.69 -10.40
C VAL A 41 0.22 -13.25 -10.87
N ALA A 42 -0.70 -12.94 -11.76
CA ALA A 42 -1.13 -11.59 -12.09
C ALA A 42 -2.67 -11.65 -12.10
N CYS A 43 -3.29 -11.30 -10.97
CA CYS A 43 -4.73 -11.35 -10.77
C CYS A 43 -5.28 -9.95 -10.59
N GLU A 44 -6.14 -9.53 -11.49
CA GLU A 44 -6.85 -8.27 -11.44
C GLU A 44 -8.33 -8.51 -11.18
N THR A 45 -8.92 -7.65 -10.36
CA THR A 45 -10.31 -7.75 -9.95
C THR A 45 -11.04 -6.46 -10.27
N LEU A 46 -12.25 -6.57 -10.84
CA LEU A 46 -13.24 -5.52 -10.94
C LEU A 46 -14.39 -5.85 -9.99
N VAL A 47 -14.84 -4.85 -9.23
CA VAL A 47 -16.07 -4.92 -8.43
C VAL A 47 -17.02 -3.82 -8.82
N SER A 48 -18.30 -4.14 -8.88
CA SER A 48 -19.39 -3.18 -9.17
C SER A 48 -20.68 -3.69 -8.50
N THR A 49 -21.81 -3.00 -8.73
CA THR A 49 -23.11 -3.40 -8.15
C THR A 49 -23.40 -4.87 -8.42
N GLY A 50 -23.37 -5.69 -7.37
CA GLY A 50 -23.69 -7.12 -7.44
C GLY A 50 -22.76 -8.00 -8.27
N LEU A 51 -21.57 -7.51 -8.63
CA LEU A 51 -20.66 -8.19 -9.56
C LEU A 51 -19.20 -8.12 -9.08
N VAL A 52 -18.51 -9.26 -9.21
CA VAL A 52 -17.05 -9.40 -9.10
C VAL A 52 -16.54 -10.10 -10.36
N VAL A 53 -15.54 -9.54 -11.02
CA VAL A 53 -14.86 -10.17 -12.15
C VAL A 53 -13.38 -10.27 -11.81
N MET A 54 -12.83 -11.49 -11.80
CA MET A 54 -11.40 -11.75 -11.66
C MET A 54 -10.83 -12.17 -13.02
N SER A 55 -9.78 -11.47 -13.46
CA SER A 55 -9.12 -11.74 -14.74
C SER A 55 -7.62 -11.69 -14.57
N GLY A 56 -6.88 -12.28 -15.50
CA GLY A 56 -5.42 -12.21 -15.50
C GLY A 56 -4.75 -13.52 -15.90
N GLU A 57 -3.47 -13.62 -15.58
CA GLU A 57 -2.62 -14.75 -15.94
C GLU A 57 -2.09 -15.43 -14.67
N ILE A 58 -2.41 -16.72 -14.53
CA ILE A 58 -1.98 -17.52 -13.38
C ILE A 58 -1.42 -18.85 -13.88
N THR A 59 -0.18 -19.15 -13.49
CA THR A 59 0.47 -20.44 -13.73
C THR A 59 0.85 -21.02 -12.38
N THR A 60 0.17 -22.07 -11.96
CA THR A 60 0.35 -22.70 -10.64
C THR A 60 -0.02 -24.18 -10.67
N LYS A 61 0.45 -24.91 -9.67
CA LYS A 61 0.01 -26.27 -9.33
C LYS A 61 -1.08 -26.30 -8.26
N ALA A 62 -1.35 -25.13 -7.63
CA ALA A 62 -2.39 -25.01 -6.61
C ALA A 62 -3.80 -25.19 -7.18
N HIS A 63 -4.69 -25.73 -6.37
CA HIS A 63 -6.11 -25.91 -6.70
C HIS A 63 -6.96 -25.06 -5.77
N ILE A 64 -7.26 -23.83 -6.16
CA ILE A 64 -8.00 -22.87 -5.36
C ILE A 64 -9.42 -22.65 -5.86
N ASN A 65 -10.31 -22.29 -4.95
CA ASN A 65 -11.68 -21.90 -5.26
C ASN A 65 -11.80 -20.36 -5.28
N TYR A 66 -11.68 -19.76 -6.44
CA TYR A 66 -11.75 -18.30 -6.63
C TYR A 66 -13.04 -17.69 -6.05
N ARG A 67 -14.18 -18.41 -6.20
CA ARG A 67 -15.46 -17.93 -5.68
C ARG A 67 -15.47 -17.83 -4.16
N GLU A 68 -15.00 -18.88 -3.48
CA GLU A 68 -14.94 -18.89 -2.01
C GLU A 68 -13.99 -17.84 -1.47
N ILE A 69 -12.84 -17.64 -2.12
CA ILE A 69 -11.84 -16.62 -1.75
C ILE A 69 -12.46 -15.23 -1.84
N ALA A 70 -13.14 -14.91 -2.95
CA ALA A 70 -13.79 -13.62 -3.13
C ALA A 70 -14.92 -13.41 -2.09
N GLN A 71 -15.78 -14.41 -1.89
CA GLN A 71 -16.88 -14.33 -0.92
C GLN A 71 -16.37 -14.13 0.51
N GLU A 72 -15.34 -14.87 0.93
CA GLU A 72 -14.77 -14.74 2.26
C GLU A 72 -14.10 -13.38 2.46
N THR A 73 -13.41 -12.86 1.43
CA THR A 73 -12.82 -11.52 1.47
C THR A 73 -13.90 -10.45 1.65
N ILE A 74 -14.95 -10.49 0.85
CA ILE A 74 -16.09 -9.55 0.92
C ILE A 74 -16.76 -9.63 2.29
N ARG A 75 -16.97 -10.86 2.81
CA ARG A 75 -17.54 -11.09 4.15
C ARG A 75 -16.68 -10.47 5.25
N ARG A 76 -15.37 -10.71 5.22
CA ARG A 76 -14.40 -10.17 6.19
C ARG A 76 -14.36 -8.65 6.20
N ILE A 77 -14.49 -8.00 5.05
CA ILE A 77 -14.59 -6.55 4.92
C ILE A 77 -15.84 -6.02 5.61
N GLY A 78 -16.94 -6.79 5.61
CA GLY A 78 -18.19 -6.41 6.28
C GLY A 78 -19.35 -6.13 5.33
N TYR A 79 -19.25 -6.51 4.07
CA TYR A 79 -20.38 -6.51 3.14
C TYR A 79 -21.20 -7.81 3.33
N THR A 80 -22.04 -7.80 4.36
CA THR A 80 -22.76 -8.99 4.87
C THR A 80 -24.26 -8.86 4.78
N ASP A 81 -24.77 -7.71 4.33
CA ASP A 81 -26.17 -7.39 4.24
C ASP A 81 -26.52 -6.82 2.86
N SER A 82 -27.56 -7.37 2.23
CA SER A 82 -28.07 -6.92 0.93
C SER A 82 -28.54 -5.46 0.94
N ASP A 83 -28.96 -4.93 2.08
CA ASP A 83 -29.40 -3.54 2.22
C ASP A 83 -28.26 -2.52 2.02
N ILE A 84 -27.01 -2.98 2.12
CA ILE A 84 -25.82 -2.17 1.79
C ILE A 84 -25.66 -2.05 0.26
N GLY A 85 -26.34 -2.90 -0.52
CA GLY A 85 -26.31 -2.92 -1.99
C GLY A 85 -25.15 -3.71 -2.59
N PHE A 86 -24.32 -4.33 -1.76
CA PHE A 86 -23.26 -5.28 -2.13
C PHE A 86 -23.12 -6.30 -1.00
N ASP A 87 -23.20 -7.59 -1.33
CA ASP A 87 -23.24 -8.65 -0.33
C ASP A 87 -22.52 -9.91 -0.83
N TYR A 88 -21.71 -10.53 0.03
CA TYR A 88 -20.89 -11.68 -0.28
C TYR A 88 -21.67 -12.91 -0.75
N LYS A 89 -22.93 -13.06 -0.34
CA LYS A 89 -23.79 -14.21 -0.72
C LYS A 89 -24.41 -14.04 -2.10
N SER A 90 -24.83 -12.81 -2.43
CA SER A 90 -25.67 -12.52 -3.58
C SER A 90 -24.92 -12.02 -4.80
N CYS A 91 -23.66 -11.52 -4.65
CA CYS A 91 -22.90 -11.03 -5.78
C CYS A 91 -22.54 -12.15 -6.77
N ALA A 92 -22.66 -11.84 -8.06
CA ALA A 92 -22.15 -12.70 -9.13
C ALA A 92 -20.62 -12.65 -9.14
N ILE A 93 -19.98 -13.82 -9.29
CA ILE A 93 -18.52 -13.92 -9.36
C ILE A 93 -18.15 -14.63 -10.66
N LEU A 94 -17.43 -13.90 -11.53
CA LEU A 94 -16.94 -14.36 -12.82
C LEU A 94 -15.43 -14.46 -12.80
N THR A 95 -14.88 -15.44 -13.52
CA THR A 95 -13.45 -15.64 -13.68
C THR A 95 -13.07 -15.77 -15.14
N ALA A 96 -11.98 -15.08 -15.55
CA ALA A 96 -11.38 -15.15 -16.88
C ALA A 96 -9.86 -15.23 -16.71
N ILE A 97 -9.38 -16.38 -16.24
CA ILE A 97 -7.98 -16.62 -15.91
C ILE A 97 -7.31 -17.47 -17.01
N ASN A 98 -6.19 -16.97 -17.52
CA ASN A 98 -5.36 -17.62 -18.51
C ASN A 98 -4.02 -18.08 -17.89
N LYS A 99 -3.23 -18.84 -18.64
CA LYS A 99 -1.83 -19.14 -18.28
C LYS A 99 -0.92 -17.99 -18.73
N GLN A 100 0.18 -17.77 -18.00
CA GLN A 100 1.21 -16.80 -18.39
C GLN A 100 1.78 -17.15 -19.77
N SER A 101 2.10 -16.12 -20.57
CA SER A 101 2.76 -16.29 -21.88
C SER A 101 4.11 -17.02 -21.74
N PRO A 102 4.39 -18.04 -22.57
CA PRO A 102 5.70 -18.70 -22.59
C PRO A 102 6.86 -17.74 -22.91
N ASP A 103 6.61 -16.71 -23.72
CA ASP A 103 7.61 -15.71 -24.11
C ASP A 103 8.06 -14.85 -22.91
N ILE A 104 7.13 -14.54 -22.00
CA ILE A 104 7.45 -13.84 -20.75
C ILE A 104 8.16 -14.80 -19.79
N ALA A 105 7.68 -16.03 -19.68
CA ALA A 105 8.20 -17.01 -18.73
C ALA A 105 9.70 -17.29 -18.95
N GLN A 106 10.19 -17.36 -20.20
CA GLN A 106 11.60 -17.61 -20.49
C GLN A 106 12.55 -16.53 -19.95
N GLY A 107 12.12 -15.27 -19.86
CA GLY A 107 12.91 -14.17 -19.30
C GLY A 107 12.93 -14.11 -17.78
N VAL A 108 11.97 -14.80 -17.13
CA VAL A 108 11.80 -14.79 -15.66
C VAL A 108 12.32 -16.08 -15.01
N ASN A 109 12.36 -17.18 -15.76
CA ASN A 109 12.82 -18.46 -15.24
C ASN A 109 14.35 -18.54 -15.26
N GLU A 110 14.94 -18.97 -14.15
CA GLU A 110 16.38 -19.20 -14.03
C GLU A 110 16.86 -20.27 -15.03
N GLY A 111 17.99 -20.02 -15.66
CA GLY A 111 18.57 -20.92 -16.69
C GLY A 111 17.90 -20.84 -18.05
N GLN A 112 17.01 -19.87 -18.28
CA GLN A 112 16.34 -19.64 -19.55
C GLN A 112 16.59 -18.19 -20.03
N GLY A 113 16.32 -17.93 -21.32
CA GLY A 113 16.53 -16.59 -21.88
C GLY A 113 17.99 -16.26 -22.19
N LEU A 114 18.27 -14.97 -22.39
CA LEU A 114 19.62 -14.47 -22.69
C LEU A 114 20.45 -14.21 -21.43
N ASP A 115 19.81 -13.83 -20.33
CA ASP A 115 20.38 -13.77 -18.99
C ASP A 115 20.03 -15.07 -18.27
N LEU A 116 21.02 -15.77 -17.75
CA LEU A 116 20.82 -17.05 -17.05
C LEU A 116 20.38 -16.89 -15.60
N ASP A 117 20.58 -15.71 -15.01
CA ASP A 117 19.98 -15.35 -13.72
C ASP A 117 18.50 -15.04 -13.92
N GLN A 118 17.69 -15.16 -12.85
CA GLN A 118 16.28 -14.78 -12.90
C GLN A 118 16.17 -13.27 -13.25
N GLY A 119 15.65 -12.99 -14.45
CA GLY A 119 15.45 -11.64 -14.95
C GLY A 119 14.20 -10.98 -14.35
N ALA A 120 14.09 -9.67 -14.53
CA ALA A 120 12.87 -8.93 -14.18
C ALA A 120 11.72 -9.35 -15.10
N GLY A 121 10.52 -9.52 -14.53
CA GLY A 121 9.30 -9.92 -15.25
C GLY A 121 8.75 -8.84 -16.17
N ASP A 122 9.20 -7.60 -16.03
CA ASP A 122 8.85 -6.46 -16.88
C ASP A 122 9.95 -5.42 -16.84
N GLN A 123 9.92 -4.48 -17.78
CA GLN A 123 10.63 -3.21 -17.66
C GLN A 123 9.87 -2.28 -16.69
N GLY A 124 10.57 -1.34 -16.05
CA GLY A 124 9.91 -0.34 -15.23
C GLY A 124 10.87 0.37 -14.28
N LEU A 125 10.33 1.33 -13.58
CA LEU A 125 11.02 2.07 -12.53
C LEU A 125 10.18 2.06 -11.26
N MET A 126 10.82 1.83 -10.12
CA MET A 126 10.18 1.71 -8.81
C MET A 126 10.82 2.67 -7.84
N PHE A 127 10.03 3.22 -6.94
CA PHE A 127 10.49 4.17 -5.94
C PHE A 127 10.29 3.63 -4.52
N GLY A 128 11.26 3.94 -3.67
CA GLY A 128 11.15 3.83 -2.23
C GLY A 128 11.41 5.17 -1.57
N TYR A 129 10.80 5.39 -0.42
CA TYR A 129 10.94 6.62 0.33
C TYR A 129 10.94 6.36 1.83
N ALA A 130 11.65 7.20 2.58
CA ALA A 130 11.57 7.29 4.03
C ALA A 130 11.90 8.72 4.48
N CYS A 131 11.33 9.14 5.62
CA CYS A 131 11.65 10.40 6.28
C CYS A 131 11.43 10.28 7.79
N ASN A 132 12.05 11.18 8.55
CA ASN A 132 12.01 11.16 10.02
C ASN A 132 10.80 11.87 10.63
N GLU A 133 9.69 12.02 9.89
CA GLU A 133 8.48 12.72 10.36
C GLU A 133 7.65 11.89 11.35
N THR A 134 7.74 10.57 11.27
CA THR A 134 7.00 9.65 12.15
C THR A 134 7.92 8.52 12.64
N PRO A 135 7.57 7.81 13.74
CA PRO A 135 8.35 6.66 14.21
C PRO A 135 8.47 5.53 13.17
N ALA A 136 7.49 5.41 12.27
CA ALA A 136 7.52 4.45 11.16
C ALA A 136 8.41 4.87 9.99
N LEU A 137 9.05 6.06 10.09
CA LEU A 137 9.83 6.69 9.02
C LEU A 137 9.00 6.89 7.74
N MET A 138 7.76 7.34 7.91
CA MET A 138 6.80 7.68 6.85
C MET A 138 6.44 9.16 6.88
N PRO A 139 6.00 9.73 5.74
CA PRO A 139 5.40 11.06 5.72
C PRO A 139 4.17 11.13 6.62
N LEU A 140 4.10 12.18 7.42
CA LEU A 140 3.05 12.34 8.44
C LEU A 140 1.63 12.34 7.85
N PRO A 141 1.32 13.03 6.73
CA PRO A 141 -0.04 13.07 6.22
C PRO A 141 -0.61 11.71 5.85
N ILE A 142 0.13 10.90 5.09
CA ILE A 142 -0.36 9.56 4.68
C ILE A 142 -0.38 8.59 5.86
N PHE A 143 0.59 8.66 6.76
CA PHE A 143 0.65 7.80 7.93
C PHE A 143 -0.62 7.94 8.79
N TYR A 144 -1.01 9.17 9.12
CA TYR A 144 -2.22 9.39 9.91
C TYR A 144 -3.52 9.23 9.10
N ALA A 145 -3.51 9.50 7.80
CA ALA A 145 -4.67 9.19 6.95
C ALA A 145 -5.00 7.69 6.98
N HIS A 146 -3.99 6.81 6.93
CA HIS A 146 -4.18 5.37 7.09
C HIS A 146 -4.72 5.01 8.47
N ARG A 147 -4.16 5.60 9.53
CA ARG A 147 -4.58 5.34 10.91
C ARG A 147 -6.04 5.73 11.17
N LEU A 148 -6.52 6.81 10.54
CA LEU A 148 -7.93 7.20 10.59
C LEU A 148 -8.83 6.11 9.99
N MET A 149 -8.42 5.51 8.87
CA MET A 149 -9.19 4.45 8.21
C MET A 149 -9.11 3.11 8.96
N GLN A 150 -7.97 2.79 9.56
CA GLN A 150 -7.85 1.65 10.46
C GLN A 150 -8.79 1.80 11.67
N ARG A 151 -8.82 2.98 12.27
CA ARG A 151 -9.69 3.27 13.41
C ARG A 151 -11.17 3.23 13.04
N GLN A 152 -11.55 3.72 11.85
CA GLN A 152 -12.92 3.59 11.35
C GLN A 152 -13.35 2.12 11.25
N ALA A 153 -12.51 1.27 10.70
CA ALA A 153 -12.78 -0.17 10.60
C ALA A 153 -12.85 -0.84 11.97
N GLU A 154 -12.00 -0.45 12.91
CA GLU A 154 -11.98 -0.96 14.28
C GLU A 154 -13.29 -0.66 15.00
N VAL A 155 -13.70 0.63 15.09
CA VAL A 155 -14.92 1.02 15.82
C VAL A 155 -16.21 0.53 15.14
N ARG A 156 -16.16 0.24 13.84
CA ARG A 156 -17.23 -0.41 13.11
C ARG A 156 -17.35 -1.89 13.47
N LYS A 157 -16.22 -2.61 13.45
CA LYS A 157 -16.18 -4.07 13.66
C LYS A 157 -16.40 -4.47 15.12
N ASP A 158 -15.97 -3.66 16.07
CA ASP A 158 -16.20 -3.92 17.51
C ASP A 158 -17.59 -3.45 18.00
N GLY A 159 -18.38 -2.82 17.12
CA GLY A 159 -19.76 -2.43 17.39
C GLY A 159 -19.92 -1.15 18.21
N ARG A 160 -18.86 -0.38 18.46
CA ARG A 160 -18.96 0.94 19.11
C ARG A 160 -19.80 1.92 18.28
N LEU A 161 -19.63 1.92 16.97
CA LEU A 161 -20.42 2.70 16.03
C LEU A 161 -21.13 1.76 15.04
N PRO A 162 -22.20 1.08 15.45
CA PRO A 162 -22.82 -0.01 14.68
C PRO A 162 -23.51 0.45 13.39
N TRP A 163 -23.76 1.75 13.25
CA TRP A 163 -24.31 2.37 12.04
C TRP A 163 -23.26 2.66 10.97
N LEU A 164 -21.95 2.51 11.27
CA LEU A 164 -20.91 2.62 10.25
C LEU A 164 -20.98 1.47 9.25
N ARG A 165 -20.72 1.80 7.98
CA ARG A 165 -20.60 0.85 6.88
C ARG A 165 -19.15 0.78 6.38
N PRO A 166 -18.80 -0.22 5.53
CA PRO A 166 -17.40 -0.49 5.20
C PRO A 166 -16.68 0.60 4.42
N ASP A 167 -17.36 1.35 3.54
CA ASP A 167 -16.74 2.34 2.67
C ASP A 167 -16.45 3.65 3.42
N ALA A 168 -15.22 4.10 3.33
CA ALA A 168 -14.81 5.38 3.90
C ALA A 168 -13.53 5.92 3.23
N LYS A 169 -13.35 7.24 3.36
CA LYS A 169 -12.15 7.97 2.91
C LYS A 169 -11.71 8.94 4.01
N SER A 170 -10.41 9.15 4.11
CA SER A 170 -9.82 10.22 4.91
C SER A 170 -8.88 11.08 4.07
N GLN A 171 -8.74 12.34 4.42
CA GLN A 171 -7.72 13.24 3.92
C GLN A 171 -7.17 14.06 5.07
N LEU A 172 -5.85 14.17 5.14
CA LEU A 172 -5.16 14.96 6.13
C LEU A 172 -4.32 16.03 5.45
N SER A 173 -4.57 17.30 5.79
CA SER A 173 -3.80 18.45 5.33
C SER A 173 -2.95 18.96 6.49
N VAL A 174 -1.64 19.00 6.27
CA VAL A 174 -0.62 19.35 7.27
C VAL A 174 0.11 20.61 6.83
N HIS A 175 0.28 21.54 7.74
CA HIS A 175 1.08 22.74 7.53
C HIS A 175 2.54 22.45 7.85
N TYR A 176 3.40 22.79 6.90
CA TYR A 176 4.85 22.62 6.96
C TYR A 176 5.55 23.97 7.00
N VAL A 177 6.49 24.13 7.91
CA VAL A 177 7.39 25.30 7.98
C VAL A 177 8.83 24.79 7.94
N GLU A 178 9.65 25.36 7.05
CA GLU A 178 11.05 24.93 6.82
C GLU A 178 11.17 23.42 6.60
N GLY A 179 10.16 22.81 5.93
CA GLY A 179 10.12 21.38 5.61
C GLY A 179 9.76 20.46 6.77
N LYS A 180 9.32 21.00 7.92
CA LYS A 180 8.87 20.24 9.10
C LYS A 180 7.39 20.41 9.33
N PRO A 181 6.65 19.33 9.66
CA PRO A 181 5.24 19.41 10.00
C PRO A 181 5.05 20.17 11.32
N VAL A 182 4.20 21.19 11.35
CA VAL A 182 3.98 22.05 12.54
C VAL A 182 2.55 22.01 13.07
N SER A 183 1.56 21.79 12.22
CA SER A 183 0.17 21.67 12.64
C SER A 183 -0.70 20.97 11.59
N ILE A 184 -1.83 20.45 12.03
CA ILE A 184 -2.87 19.91 11.15
C ILE A 184 -3.83 21.06 10.81
N ASP A 185 -3.95 21.36 9.51
CA ASP A 185 -4.87 22.38 8.99
C ASP A 185 -6.29 21.83 8.86
N THR A 186 -6.45 20.71 8.16
CA THR A 186 -7.78 20.15 7.87
C THR A 186 -7.74 18.63 7.94
N VAL A 187 -8.78 18.07 8.54
CA VAL A 187 -9.08 16.63 8.54
C VAL A 187 -10.41 16.41 7.87
N VAL A 188 -10.44 15.61 6.80
CA VAL A 188 -11.67 15.19 6.14
C VAL A 188 -11.88 13.72 6.41
N VAL A 189 -13.06 13.31 6.87
CA VAL A 189 -13.50 11.92 6.97
C VAL A 189 -14.87 11.80 6.31
N SER A 190 -14.94 11.02 5.25
CA SER A 190 -16.20 10.64 4.61
C SER A 190 -16.43 9.16 4.86
N THR A 191 -17.51 8.81 5.56
CA THR A 191 -17.80 7.41 5.91
C THR A 191 -19.22 7.05 5.59
N GLN A 192 -19.41 5.90 4.96
CA GLN A 192 -20.70 5.30 4.68
C GLN A 192 -21.39 4.91 6.00
N HIS A 193 -22.70 5.13 6.07
CA HIS A 193 -23.49 4.93 7.29
C HIS A 193 -24.90 4.41 7.02
N ALA A 194 -25.55 3.90 8.04
CA ALA A 194 -26.97 3.55 8.02
C ALA A 194 -27.86 4.80 7.87
N PRO A 195 -29.08 4.67 7.30
CA PRO A 195 -29.93 5.83 6.99
C PRO A 195 -30.46 6.58 8.23
N ASP A 196 -30.48 5.94 9.41
CA ASP A 196 -31.20 6.38 10.58
C ASP A 196 -30.39 7.31 11.50
N ILE A 197 -29.09 7.52 11.24
CA ILE A 197 -28.23 8.44 12.00
C ILE A 197 -28.31 9.86 11.43
N THR A 198 -28.45 10.85 12.30
CA THR A 198 -28.39 12.25 11.88
C THR A 198 -26.96 12.69 11.57
N HIS A 199 -26.80 13.70 10.70
CA HIS A 199 -25.45 14.22 10.38
C HIS A 199 -24.74 14.78 11.61
N ALA A 200 -25.46 15.41 12.54
CA ALA A 200 -24.88 15.99 13.77
C ALA A 200 -24.30 14.90 14.68
N GLU A 201 -25.07 13.86 14.97
CA GLU A 201 -24.65 12.71 15.80
C GLU A 201 -23.48 11.97 15.16
N LEU A 202 -23.57 11.72 13.83
CA LEU A 202 -22.49 11.10 13.06
C LEU A 202 -21.21 11.91 13.16
N SER A 203 -21.30 13.22 12.95
CA SER A 203 -20.16 14.12 12.93
C SER A 203 -19.45 14.15 14.29
N GLU A 204 -20.22 14.29 15.38
CA GLU A 204 -19.70 14.26 16.76
C GLU A 204 -19.00 12.93 17.06
N ALA A 205 -19.67 11.80 16.77
CA ALA A 205 -19.11 10.47 17.02
C ALA A 205 -17.84 10.20 16.21
N VAL A 206 -17.78 10.60 14.95
CA VAL A 206 -16.57 10.45 14.12
C VAL A 206 -15.40 11.29 14.67
N ILE A 207 -15.67 12.52 15.13
CA ILE A 207 -14.63 13.35 15.73
C ILE A 207 -14.10 12.72 17.02
N GLU A 208 -14.98 12.28 17.92
CA GLU A 208 -14.59 11.80 19.25
C GLU A 208 -14.03 10.36 19.23
N GLU A 209 -14.57 9.46 18.39
CA GLU A 209 -14.19 8.04 18.38
C GLU A 209 -13.14 7.68 17.32
N ILE A 210 -13.01 8.49 16.26
CA ILE A 210 -12.09 8.20 15.16
C ILE A 210 -10.96 9.23 15.09
N ILE A 211 -11.28 10.54 15.02
CA ILE A 211 -10.27 11.55 14.72
C ILE A 211 -9.38 11.84 15.93
N ARG A 212 -9.98 12.21 17.06
CA ARG A 212 -9.23 12.62 18.27
C ARG A 212 -8.34 11.53 18.87
N PRO A 213 -8.74 10.24 18.90
CA PRO A 213 -7.89 9.17 19.43
C PRO A 213 -6.67 8.86 18.56
N VAL A 214 -6.70 9.22 17.27
CA VAL A 214 -5.67 8.88 16.30
C VAL A 214 -4.64 9.99 16.13
N LEU A 215 -5.08 11.24 16.08
CA LEU A 215 -4.21 12.35 15.73
C LEU A 215 -3.42 12.88 16.93
N PRO A 216 -2.14 13.29 16.75
CA PRO A 216 -1.32 13.88 17.81
C PRO A 216 -1.95 15.17 18.30
N LYS A 217 -2.20 15.26 19.60
CA LYS A 217 -2.87 16.43 20.23
C LYS A 217 -2.08 17.72 20.03
N GLU A 218 -0.76 17.62 20.01
CA GLU A 218 0.17 18.74 19.82
C GLU A 218 0.11 19.36 18.42
N LEU A 219 -0.39 18.62 17.42
CA LEU A 219 -0.57 19.13 16.06
C LEU A 219 -1.98 19.67 15.80
N ILE A 220 -2.92 19.47 16.73
CA ILE A 220 -4.29 19.98 16.63
C ILE A 220 -4.39 21.32 17.37
N SER A 221 -4.98 22.31 16.73
CA SER A 221 -5.24 23.63 17.31
C SER A 221 -6.71 24.02 17.19
N SER A 222 -7.09 25.17 17.76
CA SER A 222 -8.43 25.74 17.56
C SER A 222 -8.72 26.15 16.12
N ALA A 223 -7.69 26.28 15.29
CA ALA A 223 -7.81 26.59 13.86
C ALA A 223 -7.98 25.32 12.99
N THR A 224 -7.72 24.12 13.54
CA THR A 224 -7.87 22.85 12.81
C THR A 224 -9.34 22.63 12.45
N ARG A 225 -9.60 22.40 11.17
CA ARG A 225 -10.95 22.15 10.64
C ARG A 225 -11.23 20.66 10.57
N PHE A 226 -12.38 20.22 11.07
CA PHE A 226 -12.90 18.87 10.91
C PHE A 226 -14.07 18.88 9.94
N LEU A 227 -13.96 18.18 8.82
CA LEU A 227 -14.97 18.06 7.78
C LEU A 227 -15.43 16.60 7.72
N VAL A 228 -16.56 16.30 8.35
CA VAL A 228 -17.14 14.97 8.39
C VAL A 228 -18.34 14.91 7.46
N ASN A 229 -18.32 13.96 6.50
CA ASN A 229 -19.36 13.82 5.49
C ASN A 229 -19.84 15.18 4.94
N PRO A 230 -18.99 16.00 4.32
CA PRO A 230 -19.32 17.37 3.93
C PRO A 230 -20.46 17.45 2.91
N THR A 231 -20.84 16.35 2.26
CA THR A 231 -22.04 16.23 1.41
C THR A 231 -23.33 16.03 2.21
N GLY A 232 -23.25 15.82 3.53
CA GLY A 232 -24.36 15.59 4.44
C GLY A 232 -24.78 14.13 4.59
N ARG A 233 -24.85 13.36 3.52
CA ARG A 233 -25.35 11.96 3.54
C ARG A 233 -24.45 11.05 2.70
N PHE A 234 -24.10 9.87 3.25
CA PHE A 234 -23.35 8.85 2.55
C PHE A 234 -23.89 7.45 2.91
N VAL A 235 -25.08 7.12 2.42
CA VAL A 235 -25.74 5.82 2.65
C VAL A 235 -25.45 4.85 1.52
N VAL A 236 -25.49 5.30 0.27
CA VAL A 236 -25.07 4.52 -0.90
C VAL A 236 -23.57 4.66 -1.06
N GLY A 237 -22.85 3.55 -1.03
CA GLY A 237 -21.39 3.50 -1.12
C GLY A 237 -20.90 2.08 -1.43
N GLY A 238 -19.59 1.88 -1.32
CA GLY A 238 -18.95 0.63 -1.71
C GLY A 238 -19.13 0.33 -3.20
N PRO A 239 -19.02 -0.94 -3.63
CA PRO A 239 -19.19 -1.34 -5.03
C PRO A 239 -20.57 -1.01 -5.63
N ASN A 240 -21.57 -0.73 -4.79
CA ASN A 240 -22.88 -0.25 -5.25
C ASN A 240 -22.85 1.25 -5.64
N GLY A 241 -21.98 2.03 -5.03
CA GLY A 241 -21.87 3.46 -5.29
C GLY A 241 -20.87 3.79 -6.41
N ASP A 242 -19.80 3.04 -6.52
CA ASP A 242 -18.72 3.24 -7.49
C ASP A 242 -18.05 1.93 -7.86
N CYS A 243 -17.54 1.84 -9.10
CA CYS A 243 -16.79 0.69 -9.57
C CYS A 243 -15.38 0.69 -8.98
N GLY A 244 -14.91 -0.49 -8.52
CA GLY A 244 -13.55 -0.69 -8.04
C GLY A 244 -12.72 -1.57 -8.95
N LEU A 245 -11.44 -1.27 -9.06
CA LEU A 245 -10.46 -2.08 -9.80
C LEU A 245 -9.16 -2.21 -9.01
N THR A 246 -8.51 -3.35 -9.16
CA THR A 246 -7.17 -3.59 -8.64
C THR A 246 -6.18 -2.55 -9.18
N GLY A 247 -5.35 -1.99 -8.28
CA GLY A 247 -4.27 -1.09 -8.69
C GLY A 247 -4.68 0.33 -9.01
N ARG A 248 -5.86 0.80 -8.57
CA ARG A 248 -6.30 2.20 -8.74
C ARG A 248 -6.05 3.10 -7.55
N LYS A 249 -5.38 2.61 -6.50
CA LYS A 249 -5.03 3.38 -5.30
C LYS A 249 -3.51 3.37 -5.02
N ILE A 250 -2.71 3.39 -6.08
CA ILE A 250 -1.24 3.26 -6.01
C ILE A 250 -0.56 4.34 -5.18
N ILE A 251 -1.10 5.54 -5.11
CA ILE A 251 -0.57 6.63 -4.29
C ILE A 251 -0.93 6.43 -2.83
N VAL A 252 -2.16 5.99 -2.54
CA VAL A 252 -2.59 5.56 -1.19
C VAL A 252 -1.76 4.37 -0.72
N ASP A 253 -1.47 3.42 -1.59
CA ASP A 253 -0.69 2.21 -1.28
C ASP A 253 0.77 2.52 -0.94
N SER A 254 1.29 3.67 -1.32
CA SER A 254 2.70 4.05 -1.18
C SER A 254 2.90 5.24 -0.22
N TYR A 255 3.17 6.44 -0.71
CA TYR A 255 3.63 7.56 0.12
C TYR A 255 2.70 8.78 0.09
N GLY A 256 1.44 8.64 -0.38
CA GLY A 256 0.45 9.71 -0.37
C GLY A 256 0.81 10.94 -1.18
N GLY A 257 1.66 10.79 -2.20
CA GLY A 257 2.10 11.88 -3.07
C GLY A 257 3.37 12.60 -2.60
N THR A 258 3.96 12.22 -1.46
CA THR A 258 5.22 12.84 -0.98
C THR A 258 6.42 12.41 -1.82
N ALA A 259 6.44 11.17 -2.29
CA ALA A 259 7.47 10.62 -3.17
C ALA A 259 6.96 10.44 -4.59
N ARG A 260 7.90 10.30 -5.53
CA ARG A 260 7.61 9.88 -6.90
C ARG A 260 7.02 8.47 -6.91
N HIS A 261 6.34 8.11 -8.00
CA HIS A 261 5.79 6.77 -8.21
C HIS A 261 6.08 6.30 -9.64
N GLY A 262 6.42 5.01 -9.80
CA GLY A 262 6.74 4.44 -11.11
C GLY A 262 5.52 4.05 -11.95
N GLY A 263 4.31 4.04 -11.36
CA GLY A 263 3.05 3.70 -12.01
C GLY A 263 2.62 2.24 -11.84
N GLY A 264 3.50 1.34 -11.37
CA GLY A 264 3.18 -0.06 -11.15
C GLY A 264 2.28 -0.30 -9.93
N ALA A 265 1.21 -1.06 -10.10
CA ALA A 265 0.37 -1.53 -9.01
C ALA A 265 0.99 -2.73 -8.30
N PHE A 266 0.64 -2.95 -7.02
CA PHE A 266 1.19 -4.02 -6.19
C PHE A 266 0.26 -5.23 -6.09
N SER A 267 -0.99 -5.01 -5.69
CA SER A 267 -1.94 -6.08 -5.39
C SER A 267 -2.18 -7.00 -6.58
N GLY A 268 -2.32 -8.30 -6.29
CA GLY A 268 -2.55 -9.34 -7.29
C GLY A 268 -1.30 -9.85 -8.01
N LYS A 269 -0.12 -9.26 -7.75
CA LYS A 269 1.15 -9.62 -8.38
C LYS A 269 2.02 -10.45 -7.42
N ASP A 270 2.51 -11.61 -7.87
CA ASP A 270 3.53 -12.38 -7.16
C ASP A 270 4.90 -11.68 -7.18
N PRO A 271 5.85 -12.04 -6.28
CA PRO A 271 7.11 -11.29 -6.13
C PRO A 271 8.08 -11.37 -7.32
N SER A 272 7.82 -12.16 -8.36
CA SER A 272 8.59 -12.09 -9.60
C SER A 272 8.34 -10.80 -10.38
N LYS A 273 7.24 -10.11 -10.10
CA LYS A 273 6.90 -8.80 -10.68
C LYS A 273 7.62 -7.72 -9.89
N VAL A 274 8.61 -7.10 -10.53
CA VAL A 274 9.44 -6.05 -9.92
C VAL A 274 8.65 -4.81 -9.52
N ASP A 275 7.51 -4.53 -10.14
CA ASP A 275 6.58 -3.48 -9.71
C ASP A 275 6.30 -3.57 -8.21
N ARG A 276 6.12 -4.77 -7.69
CA ARG A 276 5.88 -5.02 -6.27
C ARG A 276 7.18 -5.25 -5.49
N SER A 277 7.97 -6.25 -5.86
CA SER A 277 9.13 -6.68 -5.09
C SER A 277 10.22 -5.60 -5.03
N ALA A 278 10.50 -4.90 -6.13
CA ALA A 278 11.50 -3.85 -6.14
C ALA A 278 11.00 -2.55 -5.48
N ALA A 279 9.71 -2.26 -5.47
CA ALA A 279 9.16 -1.16 -4.67
C ALA A 279 9.33 -1.45 -3.16
N TYR A 280 9.12 -2.69 -2.73
CA TYR A 280 9.38 -3.12 -1.36
C TYR A 280 10.88 -3.05 -1.01
N ALA A 281 11.76 -3.50 -1.91
CA ALA A 281 13.20 -3.38 -1.73
C ALA A 281 13.66 -1.92 -1.68
N ALA A 282 13.12 -1.05 -2.53
CA ALA A 282 13.41 0.38 -2.52
C ALA A 282 12.98 1.05 -1.20
N ARG A 283 11.82 0.65 -0.63
CA ARG A 283 11.40 1.06 0.72
C ARG A 283 12.39 0.59 1.78
N TYR A 284 12.78 -0.67 1.74
CA TYR A 284 13.76 -1.25 2.67
C TYR A 284 15.08 -0.49 2.64
N VAL A 285 15.59 -0.17 1.46
CA VAL A 285 16.81 0.64 1.28
C VAL A 285 16.63 2.03 1.87
N ALA A 286 15.60 2.77 1.45
CA ALA A 286 15.36 4.14 1.91
C ALA A 286 15.18 4.21 3.43
N LYS A 287 14.44 3.25 4.01
CA LYS A 287 14.22 3.17 5.46
C LYS A 287 15.52 2.94 6.22
N ASN A 288 16.39 2.06 5.75
CA ASN A 288 17.69 1.80 6.38
C ASN A 288 18.64 3.01 6.28
N ILE A 289 18.63 3.77 5.17
CA ILE A 289 19.42 5.00 5.02
C ILE A 289 19.01 6.03 6.08
N VAL A 290 17.69 6.26 6.25
CA VAL A 290 17.18 7.22 7.25
C VAL A 290 17.41 6.70 8.67
N ALA A 291 17.16 5.42 8.94
CA ALA A 291 17.39 4.79 10.25
C ALA A 291 18.89 4.82 10.65
N ALA A 292 19.81 4.70 9.69
CA ALA A 292 21.24 4.85 9.90
C ALA A 292 21.64 6.30 10.24
N GLY A 293 20.73 7.25 10.07
CA GLY A 293 20.98 8.67 10.26
C GLY A 293 21.87 9.28 9.17
N LEU A 294 21.92 8.67 7.98
CA LEU A 294 22.65 9.19 6.82
C LEU A 294 21.93 10.40 6.18
N ALA A 295 20.61 10.45 6.31
CA ALA A 295 19.76 11.55 5.86
C ALA A 295 18.50 11.67 6.71
N GLU A 296 17.83 12.84 6.71
CA GLU A 296 16.53 13.02 7.35
C GLU A 296 15.39 12.50 6.47
N ARG A 297 15.59 12.49 5.15
CA ARG A 297 14.67 11.92 4.15
C ARG A 297 15.47 11.39 2.96
N CYS A 298 14.96 10.34 2.36
CA CYS A 298 15.61 9.65 1.26
C CYS A 298 14.60 9.09 0.29
N GLU A 299 14.80 9.32 -0.99
CA GLU A 299 14.11 8.68 -2.09
C GLU A 299 15.09 7.80 -2.87
N VAL A 300 14.68 6.60 -3.19
CA VAL A 300 15.45 5.63 -3.98
C VAL A 300 14.67 5.26 -5.22
N GLN A 301 15.30 5.34 -6.39
CA GLN A 301 14.76 4.81 -7.64
C GLN A 301 15.57 3.60 -8.09
N ILE A 302 14.88 2.53 -8.48
CA ILE A 302 15.47 1.35 -9.11
C ILE A 302 14.75 1.13 -10.45
N ALA A 303 15.50 0.89 -11.51
CA ALA A 303 14.91 0.61 -12.83
C ALA A 303 15.41 -0.73 -13.38
N TYR A 304 14.52 -1.43 -14.11
CA TYR A 304 14.79 -2.73 -14.71
C TYR A 304 14.43 -2.75 -16.20
N ALA A 305 15.10 -3.65 -16.94
CA ALA A 305 14.70 -4.09 -18.25
C ALA A 305 14.15 -5.52 -18.17
N ILE A 306 13.12 -5.83 -18.96
CA ILE A 306 12.54 -7.18 -18.98
C ILE A 306 13.60 -8.23 -19.30
N GLY A 307 13.60 -9.35 -18.58
CA GLY A 307 14.54 -10.46 -18.78
C GLY A 307 15.98 -10.20 -18.32
N VAL A 308 16.28 -9.05 -17.72
CA VAL A 308 17.61 -8.71 -17.19
C VAL A 308 17.58 -8.75 -15.67
N ALA A 309 18.55 -9.45 -15.07
CA ALA A 309 18.59 -9.60 -13.60
C ALA A 309 19.12 -8.36 -12.90
N LYS A 310 20.18 -7.72 -13.39
CA LYS A 310 20.74 -6.52 -12.76
C LYS A 310 19.87 -5.30 -13.05
N PRO A 311 19.62 -4.44 -12.04
CA PRO A 311 19.02 -3.13 -12.30
C PRO A 311 19.81 -2.36 -13.37
N VAL A 312 19.11 -1.67 -14.27
CA VAL A 312 19.73 -0.80 -15.28
C VAL A 312 20.12 0.55 -14.72
N SER A 313 19.48 0.98 -13.62
CA SER A 313 19.90 2.17 -12.87
C SER A 313 19.48 2.09 -11.40
N LEU A 314 20.25 2.77 -10.56
CA LEU A 314 19.99 3.03 -9.15
C LEU A 314 20.27 4.51 -8.87
N MET A 315 19.32 5.21 -8.30
CA MET A 315 19.44 6.61 -7.89
C MET A 315 19.05 6.73 -6.42
N VAL A 316 19.79 7.55 -5.69
CA VAL A 316 19.45 8.00 -4.33
C VAL A 316 19.38 9.52 -4.34
N GLU A 317 18.37 10.09 -3.72
CA GLU A 317 18.16 11.53 -3.54
C GLU A 317 17.84 11.80 -2.06
N THR A 318 18.71 12.57 -1.39
CA THR A 318 18.52 12.93 0.03
C THR A 318 17.96 14.34 0.21
N PHE A 319 17.63 15.04 -0.88
CA PHE A 319 17.05 16.40 -0.86
C PHE A 319 17.88 17.41 -0.06
N GLY A 320 19.20 17.26 -0.07
CA GLY A 320 20.14 18.11 0.65
C GLY A 320 20.18 17.86 2.17
N THR A 321 19.59 16.76 2.68
CA THR A 321 19.65 16.38 4.10
C THR A 321 20.73 15.31 4.37
N GLY A 322 21.45 14.85 3.34
CA GLY A 322 22.48 13.85 3.44
C GLY A 322 23.67 14.32 4.27
N LYS A 323 24.22 13.46 5.12
CA LYS A 323 25.46 13.69 5.88
C LYS A 323 26.71 13.36 5.08
N ILE A 324 26.56 12.57 4.02
CA ILE A 324 27.58 12.25 3.02
C ILE A 324 26.96 12.47 1.64
N ALA A 325 27.79 12.49 0.59
CA ALA A 325 27.32 12.67 -0.78
C ALA A 325 26.39 11.53 -1.23
N ASP A 326 25.38 11.84 -2.03
CA ASP A 326 24.40 10.86 -2.51
C ASP A 326 25.06 9.74 -3.31
N GLU A 327 26.12 10.04 -4.09
CA GLU A 327 26.91 9.06 -4.82
C GLU A 327 27.59 8.04 -3.88
N LYS A 328 28.03 8.48 -2.70
CA LYS A 328 28.59 7.58 -1.69
C LYS A 328 27.53 6.69 -1.08
N ILE A 329 26.33 7.20 -0.90
CA ILE A 329 25.18 6.39 -0.44
C ILE A 329 24.85 5.32 -1.49
N VAL A 330 24.85 5.65 -2.79
CA VAL A 330 24.64 4.68 -3.89
C VAL A 330 25.67 3.54 -3.85
N GLU A 331 26.95 3.85 -3.59
CA GLU A 331 27.98 2.83 -3.42
C GLU A 331 27.68 1.90 -2.24
N LEU A 332 27.30 2.46 -1.08
CA LEU A 332 26.92 1.68 0.11
C LEU A 332 25.69 0.80 -0.15
N VAL A 333 24.69 1.34 -0.82
CA VAL A 333 23.49 0.55 -1.21
C VAL A 333 23.90 -0.63 -2.09
N SER A 334 24.77 -0.42 -3.08
CA SER A 334 25.25 -1.47 -3.98
C SER A 334 26.06 -2.57 -3.26
N GLN A 335 26.69 -2.25 -2.12
CA GLN A 335 27.45 -3.19 -1.29
C GLN A 335 26.56 -4.00 -0.33
N HIS A 336 25.51 -3.39 0.21
CA HIS A 336 24.70 -3.96 1.29
C HIS A 336 23.42 -4.63 0.83
N PHE A 337 22.94 -4.34 -0.39
CA PHE A 337 21.65 -4.83 -0.90
C PHE A 337 21.79 -5.51 -2.27
N ASP A 338 21.30 -6.73 -2.37
CA ASP A 338 21.16 -7.40 -3.66
C ASP A 338 19.81 -7.02 -4.28
N LEU A 339 19.84 -6.13 -5.25
CA LEU A 339 18.66 -5.60 -5.92
C LEU A 339 18.28 -6.38 -7.19
N ARG A 340 18.88 -7.56 -7.43
CA ARG A 340 18.38 -8.48 -8.46
C ARG A 340 17.06 -9.09 -8.01
N PRO A 341 16.11 -9.41 -8.91
CA PRO A 341 14.80 -9.96 -8.54
C PRO A 341 14.89 -11.15 -7.57
N LYS A 342 15.76 -12.13 -7.83
CA LYS A 342 16.01 -13.27 -6.96
C LYS A 342 16.57 -12.85 -5.60
N GLY A 343 17.53 -11.92 -5.57
CA GLY A 343 18.12 -11.40 -4.34
C GLY A 343 17.10 -10.71 -3.46
N ILE A 344 16.22 -9.91 -4.05
CA ILE A 344 15.10 -9.26 -3.34
C ILE A 344 14.16 -10.29 -2.72
N ILE A 345 13.70 -11.26 -3.52
CA ILE A 345 12.79 -12.31 -3.07
C ILE A 345 13.38 -13.07 -1.87
N GLN A 346 14.67 -13.41 -1.93
CA GLN A 346 15.35 -14.15 -0.87
C GLN A 346 15.59 -13.30 0.38
N SER A 347 16.11 -12.06 0.21
CA SER A 347 16.45 -11.20 1.35
C SER A 347 15.23 -10.71 2.13
N LEU A 348 14.10 -10.53 1.44
CA LEU A 348 12.85 -10.10 2.04
C LEU A 348 11.87 -11.26 2.30
N ASP A 349 12.26 -12.51 1.99
CA ASP A 349 11.44 -13.73 2.21
C ASP A 349 10.01 -13.59 1.67
N LEU A 350 9.90 -13.25 0.37
CA LEU A 350 8.63 -12.85 -0.25
C LEU A 350 7.76 -14.01 -0.76
N LEU A 351 8.23 -15.27 -0.71
CA LEU A 351 7.44 -16.43 -1.20
C LEU A 351 6.45 -16.96 -0.14
N ARG A 352 5.99 -16.10 0.76
CA ARG A 352 5.04 -16.41 1.83
C ARG A 352 3.67 -15.81 1.54
N PRO A 353 2.57 -16.38 2.09
CA PRO A 353 1.22 -15.82 1.96
C PRO A 353 1.02 -14.63 2.94
N ILE A 354 1.58 -13.47 2.62
CA ILE A 354 1.61 -12.27 3.47
C ILE A 354 0.88 -11.07 2.85
N TYR A 355 0.35 -11.24 1.63
CA TYR A 355 -0.06 -10.13 0.78
C TYR A 355 -1.46 -9.59 1.07
N SER A 356 -2.40 -10.41 1.52
CA SER A 356 -3.75 -9.96 1.89
C SER A 356 -3.74 -8.86 2.95
N LYS A 357 -2.75 -8.88 3.86
CA LYS A 357 -2.58 -7.84 4.89
C LYS A 357 -2.13 -6.50 4.32
N THR A 358 -1.44 -6.48 3.18
CA THR A 358 -0.94 -5.26 2.55
C THR A 358 -2.01 -4.51 1.78
N ALA A 359 -3.08 -5.19 1.37
CA ALA A 359 -4.05 -4.71 0.41
C ALA A 359 -4.98 -3.60 0.92
N ALA A 360 -4.86 -3.20 2.17
CA ALA A 360 -5.54 -2.04 2.77
C ALA A 360 -4.61 -1.33 3.76
N TYR A 361 -4.78 -0.02 3.90
CA TYR A 361 -4.05 0.84 4.85
C TYR A 361 -2.58 1.06 4.53
N GLY A 362 -2.20 0.98 3.25
CA GLY A 362 -0.84 1.17 2.75
C GLY A 362 0.06 -0.05 2.90
N HIS A 363 1.04 -0.15 2.00
CA HIS A 363 2.03 -1.23 2.00
C HIS A 363 3.26 -0.91 2.85
N PHE A 364 3.44 0.35 3.25
CA PHE A 364 4.61 0.85 3.96
C PHE A 364 4.24 1.53 5.29
N GLY A 365 5.24 1.59 6.19
CA GLY A 365 5.07 2.22 7.50
C GLY A 365 4.27 1.39 8.50
N ARG A 366 4.31 0.09 8.35
CA ARG A 366 3.59 -0.90 9.14
C ARG A 366 4.54 -1.67 10.05
N ASP A 367 4.02 -2.21 11.14
CA ASP A 367 4.79 -2.92 12.19
C ASP A 367 4.46 -4.43 12.28
N GLU A 368 3.70 -4.96 11.32
CA GLU A 368 3.46 -6.39 11.20
C GLU A 368 4.78 -7.15 10.95
N PRO A 369 5.08 -8.19 11.72
CA PRO A 369 6.38 -8.88 11.65
C PRO A 369 6.65 -9.56 10.31
N GLU A 370 5.60 -9.80 9.52
CA GLU A 370 5.73 -10.38 8.17
C GLU A 370 6.27 -9.38 7.13
N PHE A 371 6.20 -8.07 7.41
CA PHE A 371 6.61 -7.02 6.47
C PHE A 371 8.10 -6.74 6.58
N SER A 372 8.90 -7.68 6.08
CA SER A 372 10.37 -7.69 6.15
C SER A 372 11.02 -6.43 5.57
N TRP A 373 10.38 -5.76 4.61
CA TRP A 373 10.85 -4.50 4.03
C TRP A 373 10.77 -3.30 4.98
N GLU A 374 10.15 -3.47 6.14
CA GLU A 374 10.15 -2.47 7.20
C GLU A 374 11.29 -2.67 8.22
N SER A 375 12.12 -3.71 8.08
CA SER A 375 13.29 -3.94 8.92
C SER A 375 14.36 -2.86 8.74
N THR A 376 15.08 -2.54 9.83
CA THR A 376 16.20 -1.60 9.84
C THR A 376 17.54 -2.27 10.20
N ASP A 377 17.64 -3.56 9.93
CA ASP A 377 18.77 -4.43 10.28
C ASP A 377 20.11 -4.04 9.59
N LYS A 378 20.06 -3.31 8.49
CA LYS A 378 21.23 -2.78 7.78
C LYS A 378 21.72 -1.43 8.30
N ALA A 379 20.92 -0.74 9.12
CA ALA A 379 21.21 0.64 9.53
C ALA A 379 22.55 0.80 10.25
N ALA A 380 22.89 -0.12 11.17
CA ALA A 380 24.15 -0.07 11.91
C ALA A 380 25.37 -0.25 10.99
N ALA A 381 25.31 -1.20 10.05
CA ALA A 381 26.39 -1.45 9.09
C ALA A 381 26.56 -0.27 8.13
N LEU A 382 25.47 0.26 7.57
CA LEU A 382 25.50 1.45 6.71
C LEU A 382 26.14 2.65 7.40
N ARG A 383 25.77 2.87 8.68
CA ARG A 383 26.34 3.96 9.48
C ARG A 383 27.86 3.80 9.68
N ALA A 384 28.30 2.59 10.02
CA ALA A 384 29.73 2.30 10.23
C ALA A 384 30.54 2.49 8.96
N ASP A 385 30.06 1.97 7.82
CA ASP A 385 30.76 2.07 6.53
C ASP A 385 30.69 3.49 5.93
N ALA A 386 29.75 4.31 6.38
CA ALA A 386 29.70 5.74 6.10
C ALA A 386 30.70 6.58 6.93
N GLY A 387 31.30 5.99 7.96
CA GLY A 387 32.24 6.67 8.86
C GLY A 387 31.58 7.62 9.88
N LEU A 388 30.32 7.32 10.30
CA LEU A 388 29.50 8.16 11.19
C LEU A 388 29.25 7.54 12.58
#